data_82c3ecb5d33ad5504ee81dfb2eb7d051
#
_entry.id   82c3ecb5d33ad5504ee81dfb2eb7d051
#
_cell.length_a   1.000
_cell.length_b   1.000
_cell.length_c   1.000
_cell.angle_alpha   90.00
_cell.angle_beta   90.00
_cell.angle_gamma   90.00
#
_symmetry.space_group_name_H-M   'P 1'
#
loop_
_entity.id
_entity.type
_entity.pdbx_description
1 polymer ?
#
loop_
_entity_poly.entity_id
_entity_poly.type
_entity_poly.pdbx_seq_one_letter_code
_entity_poly.pdbx_strand_id
1 'polypeptide(L)'
;AKKALDYLYNLGHKNIGYIGAKVIPHNSNNEIELINYRESTYKKFMVDINNYKEEWIFKGNFTPEDGYVLMKNALKLKNIPTAFFIASDPMAIGAYKAIQEEGYTIPNDISIVGFDDIATAQYLTPSLTTVKVFTDYMGETALDTLMERIKDERELSKKIVLPVKLIIRDSCKAI
;
A
#
# COMPACT_ATOMS: atom_id res chain seq x y z
N ALA A 1 2.56 5.18 3.46
CA ALA A 1 1.74 5.62 2.33
C ALA A 1 2.30 6.92 1.73
N LYS A 2 2.47 8.01 2.51
CA LYS A 2 2.89 9.31 1.96
C LYS A 2 4.18 9.22 1.13
N LYS A 3 5.23 8.56 1.63
CA LYS A 3 6.51 8.39 0.88
C LYS A 3 6.33 7.72 -0.50
N ALA A 4 5.41 6.77 -0.63
CA ALA A 4 5.10 6.12 -1.91
C ALA A 4 4.40 7.09 -2.88
N LEU A 5 3.45 7.85 -2.38
CA LEU A 5 2.68 8.83 -3.18
C LEU A 5 3.55 10.02 -3.61
N ASP A 6 4.35 10.58 -2.69
CA ASP A 6 5.32 11.63 -3.00
C ASP A 6 6.31 11.16 -4.09
N TYR A 7 6.78 9.92 -4.01
CA TYR A 7 7.69 9.35 -5.00
C TYR A 7 7.04 9.26 -6.39
N LEU A 8 5.84 8.68 -6.49
CA LEU A 8 5.12 8.62 -7.77
C LEU A 8 4.83 10.01 -8.35
N TYR A 9 4.42 10.94 -7.49
CA TYR A 9 4.16 12.31 -7.90
C TYR A 9 5.41 13.02 -8.43
N ASN A 10 6.55 12.82 -7.78
CA ASN A 10 7.86 13.38 -8.21
C ASN A 10 8.35 12.77 -9.52
N LEU A 11 7.90 11.55 -9.87
CA LEU A 11 8.14 10.93 -11.19
C LEU A 11 7.19 11.47 -12.29
N GLY A 12 6.28 12.40 -11.94
CA GLY A 12 5.33 13.01 -12.87
C GLY A 12 3.92 12.40 -12.85
N HIS A 13 3.71 11.29 -12.15
CA HIS A 13 2.38 10.65 -12.09
C HIS A 13 1.39 11.50 -11.29
N LYS A 14 0.38 12.02 -11.96
CA LYS A 14 -0.76 12.71 -11.33
C LYS A 14 -1.97 11.79 -11.20
N ASN A 15 -2.16 10.87 -12.16
CA ASN A 15 -3.21 9.87 -12.18
C ASN A 15 -2.71 8.62 -11.45
N ILE A 16 -2.95 8.56 -10.15
CA ILE A 16 -2.51 7.47 -9.28
C ILE A 16 -3.74 6.71 -8.79
N GLY A 17 -3.80 5.40 -9.02
CA GLY A 17 -4.80 4.49 -8.47
C GLY A 17 -4.39 3.91 -7.12
N TYR A 18 -5.36 3.41 -6.38
CA TYR A 18 -5.16 2.74 -5.10
C TYR A 18 -5.78 1.34 -5.11
N ILE A 19 -5.00 0.34 -4.74
CA ILE A 19 -5.49 -1.00 -4.45
C ILE A 19 -5.17 -1.35 -3.01
N GLY A 20 -6.19 -1.69 -2.21
CA GLY A 20 -6.00 -2.02 -0.81
C GLY A 20 -7.09 -2.93 -0.27
N ALA A 21 -7.08 -3.13 1.06
CA ALA A 21 -8.04 -4.00 1.69
C ALA A 21 -9.14 -3.23 2.43
N LYS A 22 -10.31 -3.88 2.49
CA LYS A 22 -11.38 -3.47 3.40
C LYS A 22 -10.94 -3.74 4.83
N VAL A 23 -11.10 -2.78 5.71
CA VAL A 23 -10.92 -3.00 7.15
C VAL A 23 -12.25 -3.45 7.71
N ILE A 24 -12.33 -4.70 8.18
CA ILE A 24 -13.52 -5.25 8.82
C ILE A 24 -13.35 -5.06 10.33
N PRO A 25 -14.24 -4.32 11.01
CA PRO A 25 -14.22 -4.24 12.47
C PRO A 25 -14.47 -5.63 13.08
N HIS A 26 -13.58 -6.08 13.94
CA HIS A 26 -13.70 -7.40 14.60
C HIS A 26 -14.65 -7.42 15.81
N ASN A 27 -15.34 -6.33 16.13
CA ASN A 27 -16.24 -6.29 17.29
C ASN A 27 -17.62 -5.75 16.93
N SER A 28 -18.63 -6.60 17.19
CA SER A 28 -20.05 -6.37 16.96
C SER A 28 -20.70 -5.33 17.93
N ASN A 29 -19.99 -4.83 18.94
CA ASN A 29 -20.59 -4.03 20.01
C ASN A 29 -19.91 -2.66 20.30
N ASN A 30 -18.82 -2.31 19.62
CA ASN A 30 -18.25 -0.97 19.70
C ASN A 30 -17.79 -0.54 18.30
N GLU A 31 -18.32 0.56 17.81
CA GLU A 31 -17.90 1.24 16.58
C GLU A 31 -16.46 1.79 16.74
N ILE A 32 -15.47 0.91 16.87
CA ILE A 32 -14.09 1.30 16.65
C ILE A 32 -13.94 1.30 15.14
N GLU A 33 -14.10 2.46 14.52
CA GLU A 33 -13.75 2.70 13.15
C GLU A 33 -12.24 2.43 13.01
N LEU A 34 -11.89 1.24 12.52
CA LEU A 34 -10.50 0.91 12.20
C LEU A 34 -10.09 1.76 11.00
N ILE A 35 -9.45 2.88 11.28
CA ILE A 35 -8.98 3.80 10.23
C ILE A 35 -7.92 3.09 9.39
N ASN A 36 -8.22 2.88 8.12
CA ASN A 36 -7.22 2.44 7.14
C ASN A 36 -6.29 3.63 6.79
N TYR A 37 -5.23 3.80 7.57
CA TYR A 37 -4.29 4.90 7.39
C TYR A 37 -3.65 4.95 5.99
N ARG A 38 -3.56 3.83 5.27
CA ARG A 38 -3.02 3.81 3.90
C ARG A 38 -4.00 4.44 2.93
N GLU A 39 -5.27 4.06 3.01
CA GLU A 39 -6.36 4.60 2.19
C GLU A 39 -6.63 6.09 2.51
N SER A 40 -6.74 6.43 3.79
CA SER A 40 -7.00 7.82 4.20
C SER A 40 -5.86 8.76 3.78
N THR A 41 -4.61 8.31 3.86
CA THR A 41 -3.45 9.06 3.36
C THR A 41 -3.52 9.23 1.84
N TYR A 42 -3.90 8.17 1.11
CA TYR A 42 -4.07 8.26 -0.35
C TYR A 42 -5.17 9.26 -0.72
N LYS A 43 -6.35 9.14 -0.11
CA LYS A 43 -7.48 10.06 -0.37
C LYS A 43 -7.08 11.51 -0.12
N LYS A 44 -6.48 11.79 1.04
CA LYS A 44 -6.00 13.14 1.37
C LYS A 44 -5.00 13.64 0.34
N PHE A 45 -4.00 12.83 -0.01
CA PHE A 45 -2.98 13.20 -1.00
C PHE A 45 -3.61 13.55 -2.36
N MET A 46 -4.53 12.72 -2.87
CA MET A 46 -5.19 12.96 -4.15
C MET A 46 -6.10 14.19 -4.14
N VAL A 47 -6.73 14.50 -3.00
CA VAL A 47 -7.47 15.77 -2.81
C VAL A 47 -6.50 16.95 -2.80
N ASP A 48 -5.39 16.88 -2.08
CA ASP A 48 -4.39 17.96 -1.99
C ASP A 48 -3.79 18.33 -3.36
N ILE A 49 -3.68 17.36 -4.29
CA ILE A 49 -3.22 17.60 -5.67
C ILE A 49 -4.38 17.88 -6.66
N ASN A 50 -5.61 18.07 -6.18
CA ASN A 50 -6.83 18.28 -6.99
C ASN A 50 -7.08 17.20 -8.05
N ASN A 51 -6.79 15.94 -7.76
CA ASN A 51 -6.98 14.83 -8.70
C ASN A 51 -7.61 13.58 -8.07
N TYR A 52 -8.43 13.77 -7.03
CA TYR A 52 -9.15 12.68 -6.38
C TYR A 52 -10.28 12.16 -7.25
N LYS A 53 -10.34 10.82 -7.42
CA LYS A 53 -11.44 10.10 -8.08
C LYS A 53 -11.76 8.82 -7.31
N GLU A 54 -13.01 8.66 -6.89
CA GLU A 54 -13.47 7.47 -6.17
C GLU A 54 -13.32 6.20 -7.04
N GLU A 55 -13.51 6.31 -8.35
CA GLU A 55 -13.37 5.20 -9.32
C GLU A 55 -11.97 4.60 -9.39
N TRP A 56 -10.96 5.28 -8.83
CA TRP A 56 -9.57 4.80 -8.78
C TRP A 56 -9.22 4.06 -7.48
N ILE A 57 -10.23 3.80 -6.62
CA ILE A 57 -10.07 3.11 -5.34
C ILE A 57 -10.67 1.71 -5.43
N PHE A 58 -9.83 0.70 -5.30
CA PHE A 58 -10.22 -0.70 -5.37
C PHE A 58 -9.92 -1.38 -4.03
N LYS A 59 -10.91 -2.10 -3.47
CA LYS A 59 -10.81 -2.70 -2.14
C LYS A 59 -11.24 -4.16 -2.12
N GLY A 60 -10.36 -5.03 -1.62
CA GLY A 60 -10.59 -6.45 -1.39
C GLY A 60 -10.04 -6.90 -0.05
N ASN A 61 -9.32 -8.00 -0.02
CA ASN A 61 -8.53 -8.50 1.10
C ASN A 61 -7.04 -8.35 0.80
N PHE A 62 -6.16 -8.66 1.79
CA PHE A 62 -4.70 -8.57 1.60
C PHE A 62 -4.13 -9.83 0.92
N THR A 63 -4.78 -10.34 -0.15
CA THR A 63 -4.36 -11.55 -0.86
C THR A 63 -3.90 -11.26 -2.30
N PRO A 64 -3.03 -12.09 -2.88
CA PRO A 64 -2.64 -11.97 -4.28
C PRO A 64 -3.84 -12.12 -5.23
N GLU A 65 -4.79 -12.99 -4.91
CA GLU A 65 -6.00 -13.24 -5.69
C GLU A 65 -6.84 -11.96 -5.83
N ASP A 66 -7.04 -11.26 -4.70
CA ASP A 66 -7.78 -9.99 -4.73
C ASP A 66 -6.98 -8.90 -5.47
N GLY A 67 -5.67 -8.84 -5.28
CA GLY A 67 -4.80 -7.94 -6.04
C GLY A 67 -4.95 -8.13 -7.56
N TYR A 68 -5.02 -9.38 -8.01
CA TYR A 68 -5.26 -9.75 -9.40
C TYR A 68 -6.63 -9.28 -9.90
N VAL A 69 -7.70 -9.63 -9.18
CA VAL A 69 -9.08 -9.27 -9.58
C VAL A 69 -9.29 -7.76 -9.60
N LEU A 70 -8.79 -7.06 -8.58
CA LEU A 70 -8.93 -5.61 -8.47
C LEU A 70 -8.14 -4.88 -9.57
N MET A 71 -6.95 -5.34 -9.91
CA MET A 71 -6.18 -4.78 -11.03
C MET A 71 -6.88 -5.04 -12.36
N LYS A 72 -7.41 -6.25 -12.61
CA LYS A 72 -8.23 -6.53 -13.80
C LYS A 72 -9.42 -5.56 -13.93
N ASN A 73 -10.04 -5.17 -12.82
CA ASN A 73 -11.12 -4.19 -12.82
C ASN A 73 -10.61 -2.77 -13.10
N ALA A 74 -9.45 -2.40 -12.54
CA ALA A 74 -8.82 -1.11 -12.79
C ALA A 74 -8.44 -0.92 -14.27
N LEU A 75 -7.97 -2.00 -14.92
CA LEU A 75 -7.58 -1.98 -16.33
C LEU A 75 -8.77 -1.87 -17.30
N LYS A 76 -10.01 -2.06 -16.82
CA LYS A 76 -11.24 -1.84 -17.62
C LYS A 76 -11.71 -0.39 -17.62
N LEU A 77 -11.13 0.48 -16.81
CA LEU A 77 -11.49 1.88 -16.77
C LEU A 77 -11.18 2.57 -18.10
N LYS A 78 -12.05 3.51 -18.51
CA LYS A 78 -11.82 4.35 -19.69
C LYS A 78 -10.53 5.19 -19.56
N ASN A 79 -10.23 5.64 -18.34
CA ASN A 79 -9.04 6.43 -18.00
C ASN A 79 -8.24 5.65 -16.94
N ILE A 80 -7.38 4.77 -17.38
CA ILE A 80 -6.51 3.97 -16.49
C ILE A 80 -5.48 4.89 -15.83
N PRO A 81 -5.29 4.81 -14.50
CA PRO A 81 -4.18 5.50 -13.83
C PRO A 81 -2.82 5.06 -14.38
N THR A 82 -1.88 6.01 -14.49
CA THR A 82 -0.51 5.73 -14.98
C THR A 82 0.38 5.09 -13.91
N ALA A 83 -0.05 5.11 -12.66
CA ALA A 83 0.62 4.47 -11.54
C ALA A 83 -0.39 3.96 -10.51
N PHE A 84 0.00 2.95 -9.74
CA PHE A 84 -0.79 2.45 -8.60
C PHE A 84 0.04 2.38 -7.33
N PHE A 85 -0.53 2.88 -6.25
CA PHE A 85 -0.09 2.56 -4.90
C PHE A 85 -0.91 1.37 -4.39
N ILE A 86 -0.24 0.24 -4.19
CA ILE A 86 -0.84 -1.00 -3.71
C ILE A 86 -0.49 -1.19 -2.24
N ALA A 87 -1.51 -1.34 -1.41
CA ALA A 87 -1.38 -1.28 0.05
C ALA A 87 -0.68 -2.49 0.69
N SER A 88 -0.35 -3.54 -0.07
CA SER A 88 0.53 -4.62 0.38
C SER A 88 1.22 -5.32 -0.79
N ASP A 89 2.43 -5.84 -0.57
CA ASP A 89 3.20 -6.52 -1.61
C ASP A 89 2.56 -7.83 -2.09
N PRO A 90 1.88 -8.67 -1.26
CA PRO A 90 1.10 -9.79 -1.76
C PRO A 90 0.06 -9.39 -2.82
N MET A 91 -0.68 -8.30 -2.59
CA MET A 91 -1.62 -7.79 -3.60
C MET A 91 -0.90 -7.31 -4.87
N ALA A 92 0.31 -6.71 -4.72
CA ALA A 92 1.10 -6.28 -5.86
C ALA A 92 1.52 -7.47 -6.75
N ILE A 93 1.83 -8.64 -6.17
CA ILE A 93 2.13 -9.85 -6.94
C ILE A 93 0.95 -10.22 -7.86
N GLY A 94 -0.27 -10.20 -7.33
CA GLY A 94 -1.47 -10.46 -8.13
C GLY A 94 -1.70 -9.41 -9.22
N ALA A 95 -1.48 -8.14 -8.88
CA ALA A 95 -1.60 -7.03 -9.82
C ALA A 95 -0.61 -7.15 -10.99
N TYR A 96 0.64 -7.56 -10.74
CA TYR A 96 1.63 -7.82 -11.78
C TYR A 96 1.13 -8.83 -12.81
N LYS A 97 0.57 -9.96 -12.33
CA LYS A 97 0.01 -10.98 -13.20
C LYS A 97 -1.13 -10.43 -14.06
N ALA A 98 -2.04 -9.66 -13.46
CA ALA A 98 -3.16 -9.05 -14.16
C ALA A 98 -2.70 -8.08 -15.27
N ILE A 99 -1.72 -7.23 -14.97
CA ILE A 99 -1.14 -6.27 -15.91
C ILE A 99 -0.51 -6.99 -17.09
N GLN A 100 0.28 -8.04 -16.84
CA GLN A 100 0.94 -8.84 -17.87
C GLN A 100 -0.07 -9.56 -18.80
N GLU A 101 -1.11 -10.17 -18.22
CA GLU A 101 -2.14 -10.89 -18.99
C GLU A 101 -2.98 -9.96 -19.88
N GLU A 102 -3.16 -8.70 -19.48
CA GLU A 102 -3.84 -7.69 -20.32
C GLU A 102 -2.91 -7.01 -21.34
N GLY A 103 -1.66 -7.46 -21.43
CA GLY A 103 -0.70 -6.97 -22.41
C GLY A 103 0.00 -5.66 -22.07
N TYR A 104 -0.19 -5.15 -20.83
CA TYR A 104 0.53 -3.98 -20.33
C TYR A 104 1.87 -4.37 -19.72
N THR A 105 2.79 -3.42 -19.68
CA THR A 105 4.14 -3.59 -19.14
C THR A 105 4.42 -2.68 -17.94
N ILE A 106 5.13 -3.22 -16.95
CA ILE A 106 5.65 -2.47 -15.82
C ILE A 106 7.15 -2.22 -16.08
N PRO A 107 7.65 -1.03 -15.93
CA PRO A 107 6.97 0.23 -15.59
C PRO A 107 6.49 1.03 -16.81
N ASN A 108 6.59 0.48 -18.06
CA ASN A 108 6.43 1.29 -19.27
C ASN A 108 5.01 1.84 -19.46
N ASP A 109 4.00 1.07 -19.16
CA ASP A 109 2.61 1.49 -19.26
C ASP A 109 2.06 1.90 -17.88
N ILE A 110 2.44 1.15 -16.83
CA ILE A 110 1.92 1.34 -15.47
C ILE A 110 3.07 1.21 -14.46
N SER A 111 3.27 2.23 -13.64
CA SER A 111 4.19 2.20 -12.51
C SER A 111 3.52 1.63 -11.26
N ILE A 112 4.22 0.81 -10.46
CA ILE A 112 3.69 0.18 -9.25
C ILE A 112 4.59 0.47 -8.05
N VAL A 113 3.96 0.92 -6.95
CA VAL A 113 4.60 0.96 -5.63
C VAL A 113 3.80 0.11 -4.65
N GLY A 114 4.48 -0.82 -4.00
CA GLY A 114 3.93 -1.71 -2.97
C GLY A 114 4.11 -1.18 -1.55
N PHE A 115 3.84 -2.06 -0.60
CA PHE A 115 3.99 -1.81 0.83
C PHE A 115 4.29 -3.14 1.54
N ASP A 116 5.26 -3.15 2.44
CA ASP A 116 5.77 -4.15 3.39
C ASP A 116 7.24 -4.52 3.15
N ASP A 117 7.74 -4.55 1.92
CA ASP A 117 9.06 -5.03 1.47
C ASP A 117 9.29 -6.50 1.83
N ILE A 118 8.32 -7.35 1.43
CA ILE A 118 8.46 -8.80 1.60
C ILE A 118 9.63 -9.34 0.78
N ALA A 119 10.18 -10.49 1.21
CA ALA A 119 11.38 -11.07 0.58
C ALA A 119 11.24 -11.32 -0.92
N THR A 120 10.03 -11.62 -1.42
CA THR A 120 9.74 -11.86 -2.84
C THR A 120 9.70 -10.59 -3.69
N ALA A 121 9.55 -9.40 -3.09
CA ALA A 121 9.43 -8.13 -3.82
C ALA A 121 10.63 -7.86 -4.77
N GLN A 122 11.85 -8.25 -4.36
CA GLN A 122 13.06 -8.08 -5.15
C GLN A 122 13.20 -9.07 -6.33
N TYR A 123 12.44 -10.16 -6.31
CA TYR A 123 12.47 -11.22 -7.35
C TYR A 123 11.35 -11.11 -8.37
N LEU A 124 10.46 -10.13 -8.23
CA LEU A 124 9.50 -9.82 -9.28
C LEU A 124 10.22 -9.26 -10.51
N THR A 125 9.60 -9.36 -11.66
CA THR A 125 10.14 -8.84 -12.93
C THR A 125 9.13 -7.86 -13.55
N PRO A 126 9.46 -6.54 -13.52
CA PRO A 126 10.60 -5.90 -12.85
C PRO A 126 10.51 -5.96 -11.32
N SER A 127 11.63 -5.76 -10.61
CA SER A 127 11.68 -5.78 -9.14
C SER A 127 10.82 -4.66 -8.54
N LEU A 128 10.06 -4.97 -7.46
CA LEU A 128 9.03 -4.09 -6.93
C LEU A 128 9.61 -2.99 -6.02
N THR A 129 9.37 -1.74 -6.38
CA THR A 129 9.51 -0.58 -5.49
C THR A 129 8.45 -0.64 -4.41
N THR A 130 8.84 -0.57 -3.14
CA THR A 130 7.91 -0.77 -2.01
C THR A 130 8.32 0.01 -0.77
N VAL A 131 7.40 0.17 0.16
CA VAL A 131 7.67 0.80 1.46
C VAL A 131 8.02 -0.29 2.47
N LYS A 132 9.27 -0.34 2.91
CA LYS A 132 9.75 -1.26 3.94
C LYS A 132 9.18 -0.94 5.30
N VAL A 133 8.57 -1.93 5.92
CA VAL A 133 8.19 -1.98 7.34
C VAL A 133 9.23 -2.82 8.07
N PHE A 134 9.79 -2.30 9.16
CA PHE A 134 10.78 -3.03 9.97
C PHE A 134 10.06 -3.94 10.96
N THR A 135 9.55 -5.07 10.47
CA THR A 135 8.70 -6.01 11.23
C THR A 135 9.39 -6.59 12.44
N ASP A 136 10.68 -6.94 12.34
CA ASP A 136 11.46 -7.48 13.45
C ASP A 136 11.57 -6.47 14.59
N TYR A 137 11.95 -5.23 14.24
CA TYR A 137 12.04 -4.14 15.21
C TYR A 137 10.66 -3.76 15.79
N MET A 138 9.58 -3.91 14.99
CA MET A 138 8.21 -3.73 15.48
C MET A 138 7.84 -4.79 16.53
N GLY A 139 8.21 -6.07 16.28
CA GLY A 139 8.00 -7.17 17.21
C GLY A 139 8.76 -6.98 18.52
N GLU A 140 10.05 -6.64 18.45
CA GLU A 140 10.88 -6.33 19.63
C GLU A 140 10.29 -5.17 20.43
N THR A 141 9.97 -4.06 19.77
CA THR A 141 9.37 -2.88 20.42
C THR A 141 8.02 -3.19 21.08
N ALA A 142 7.21 -4.04 20.45
CA ALA A 142 5.92 -4.46 21.03
C ALA A 142 6.12 -5.30 22.30
N LEU A 143 7.08 -6.24 22.26
CA LEU A 143 7.41 -7.07 23.44
C LEU A 143 7.96 -6.21 24.58
N ASP A 144 8.91 -5.34 24.31
CA ASP A 144 9.49 -4.43 25.31
C ASP A 144 8.42 -3.56 25.96
N THR A 145 7.49 -3.00 25.14
CA THR A 145 6.40 -2.18 25.62
C THR A 145 5.42 -2.98 26.49
N LEU A 146 5.17 -4.23 26.14
CA LEU A 146 4.35 -5.13 26.95
C LEU A 146 5.03 -5.47 28.29
N MET A 147 6.30 -5.83 28.24
CA MET A 147 7.08 -6.15 29.45
C MET A 147 7.20 -4.95 30.40
N GLU A 148 7.43 -3.75 29.86
CA GLU A 148 7.37 -2.49 30.61
C GLU A 148 6.01 -2.32 31.32
N ARG A 149 4.91 -2.53 30.59
CA ARG A 149 3.57 -2.39 31.16
C ARG A 149 3.29 -3.37 32.30
N ILE A 150 3.79 -4.61 32.18
CA ILE A 150 3.62 -5.64 33.22
C ILE A 150 4.45 -5.32 34.46
N LYS A 151 5.73 -4.91 34.27
CA LYS A 151 6.65 -4.64 35.38
C LYS A 151 6.29 -3.38 36.16
N ASP A 152 5.92 -2.32 35.46
CA ASP A 152 5.72 -1.00 36.04
C ASP A 152 4.25 -0.74 36.36
N GLU A 153 3.35 -1.73 36.19
CA GLU A 153 1.89 -1.63 36.40
C GLU A 153 1.29 -0.36 35.74
N ARG A 154 1.83 0.01 34.56
CA ARG A 154 1.54 1.25 33.89
C ARG A 154 0.06 1.31 33.44
N GLU A 155 -0.71 2.23 33.99
CA GLU A 155 -2.12 2.46 33.66
C GLU A 155 -2.30 3.21 32.32
N LEU A 156 -1.41 4.16 32.01
CA LEU A 156 -1.51 5.00 30.83
C LEU A 156 -1.13 4.24 29.54
N SER A 157 -1.92 4.47 28.50
CA SER A 157 -1.59 3.94 27.16
C SER A 157 -0.38 4.67 26.56
N LYS A 158 0.46 3.92 25.80
CA LYS A 158 1.64 4.45 25.12
C LYS A 158 1.49 4.14 23.63
N LYS A 159 1.69 5.15 22.76
CA LYS A 159 1.72 5.00 21.33
C LYS A 159 3.14 5.16 20.84
N ILE A 160 3.67 4.12 20.17
CA ILE A 160 4.99 4.13 19.54
C ILE A 160 4.81 4.14 18.03
N VAL A 161 5.48 5.07 17.35
CA VAL A 161 5.46 5.19 15.90
C VAL A 161 6.84 4.86 15.36
N LEU A 162 6.92 3.81 14.57
CA LEU A 162 8.17 3.39 13.94
C LEU A 162 8.32 3.99 12.55
N PRO A 163 9.55 4.37 12.13
CA PRO A 163 9.79 4.88 10.80
C PRO A 163 9.64 3.78 9.75
N VAL A 164 9.36 4.20 8.52
CA VAL A 164 9.37 3.33 7.33
C VAL A 164 10.35 3.89 6.30
N LYS A 165 10.86 3.01 5.41
CA LYS A 165 11.79 3.39 4.34
C LYS A 165 11.19 3.03 2.97
N LEU A 166 11.27 3.94 2.00
CA LEU A 166 10.99 3.60 0.60
C LEU A 166 12.21 2.87 0.03
N ILE A 167 11.98 1.70 -0.54
CA ILE A 167 12.96 0.89 -1.27
C ILE A 167 12.64 1.05 -2.74
N ILE A 168 13.45 1.81 -3.45
CA ILE A 168 13.30 2.07 -4.88
C ILE A 168 13.93 0.91 -5.65
N ARG A 169 13.17 0.36 -6.60
CA ARG A 169 13.59 -0.69 -7.55
C ARG A 169 13.07 -0.32 -8.95
N ASP A 170 12.77 -1.32 -9.79
CA ASP A 170 12.57 -1.14 -11.23
C ASP A 170 11.10 -1.00 -11.65
N SER A 171 10.13 -1.06 -10.72
CA SER A 171 8.71 -1.05 -11.04
C SER A 171 8.09 0.35 -11.30
N CYS A 172 8.89 1.39 -11.30
CA CYS A 172 8.45 2.76 -11.55
C CYS A 172 9.38 3.48 -12.53
N LYS A 173 8.80 4.35 -13.37
CA LYS A 173 9.56 5.25 -14.23
C LYS A 173 9.00 6.67 -14.19
N ALA A 174 9.77 7.66 -14.59
CA ALA A 174 9.28 9.02 -14.83
C ALA A 174 8.47 9.12 -16.13
N ILE A 175 7.47 10.05 -16.14
CA ILE A 175 6.63 10.36 -17.31
C ILE A 175 6.61 11.86 -17.57
#